data_26b74a440cae0b9052bf7f3190fef324
#
_entry.id   26b74a440cae0b9052bf7f3190fef324
#
_cell.length_a   1.000
_cell.length_b   1.000
_cell.length_c   1.000
_cell.angle_alpha   90.00
_cell.angle_beta   90.00
_cell.angle_gamma   90.00
#
_symmetry.space_group_name_H-M   'P 1'
#
loop_
_entity.id
_entity.type
_entity.pdbx_description
1 polymer ?
#
loop_
_entity_poly.entity_id
_entity_poly.type
_entity_poly.pdbx_seq_one_letter_code
_entity_poly.pdbx_strand_id
1 'polypeptide(L)'
;MIVVDTSVWIDVLREAESPTALRCVELIEDGAPIALTDVVLTEILQGLSSEREARLVERHMRAFPILRLESLDDFSLAAQLYRNARQAGVTIGKTIDCLIAAPCVRTGASLLHADTDFDRLATCTPLKVFR
;
A
#
# COMPACT_ATOMS: atom_id res chain seq x y z
N MET A 1 12.95 -1.67 2.07
CA MET A 1 11.64 -2.35 2.06
C MET A 1 10.75 -1.66 1.07
N ILE A 2 10.04 -2.44 0.28
CA ILE A 2 9.09 -1.96 -0.73
C ILE A 2 7.71 -2.43 -0.31
N VAL A 3 6.86 -1.50 0.06
CA VAL A 3 5.45 -1.79 0.37
C VAL A 3 4.66 -1.73 -0.94
N VAL A 4 3.84 -2.73 -1.18
CA VAL A 4 3.01 -2.81 -2.39
C VAL A 4 1.56 -2.50 -2.03
N ASP A 5 0.98 -1.54 -2.74
CA ASP A 5 -0.39 -1.10 -2.52
C ASP A 5 -1.42 -2.11 -3.05
N THR A 6 -2.63 -2.02 -2.54
CA THR A 6 -3.77 -2.85 -2.96
C THR A 6 -3.96 -2.83 -4.48
N SER A 7 -3.85 -1.67 -5.10
CA SER A 7 -4.04 -1.51 -6.55
C SER A 7 -3.14 -2.43 -7.36
N VAL A 8 -1.89 -2.60 -6.92
CA VAL A 8 -0.92 -3.47 -7.57
C VAL A 8 -1.19 -4.94 -7.25
N TRP A 9 -1.44 -5.26 -5.96
CA TRP A 9 -1.72 -6.64 -5.55
C TRP A 9 -2.95 -7.23 -6.26
N ILE A 10 -4.00 -6.44 -6.43
CA ILE A 10 -5.20 -6.90 -7.13
C ILE A 10 -4.84 -7.31 -8.56
N ASP A 11 -4.05 -6.52 -9.27
CA ASP A 11 -3.61 -6.86 -10.63
C ASP A 11 -2.73 -8.11 -10.64
N VAL A 12 -1.82 -8.24 -9.67
CA VAL A 12 -0.99 -9.45 -9.54
C VAL A 12 -1.85 -10.70 -9.33
N LEU A 13 -2.82 -10.62 -8.42
CA LEU A 13 -3.70 -11.76 -8.11
C LEU A 13 -4.63 -12.13 -9.27
N ARG A 14 -4.97 -11.16 -10.12
CA ARG A 14 -5.78 -11.38 -11.34
C ARG A 14 -4.94 -11.77 -12.54
N GLU A 15 -3.63 -11.89 -12.36
CA GLU A 15 -2.69 -12.13 -13.45
C GLU A 15 -2.78 -11.09 -14.57
N ALA A 16 -3.17 -9.85 -14.20
CA ALA A 16 -3.18 -8.73 -15.15
C ALA A 16 -1.76 -8.29 -15.47
N GLU A 17 -1.53 -7.90 -16.73
CA GLU A 17 -0.22 -7.52 -17.21
C GLU A 17 0.00 -6.00 -17.18
N SER A 18 -0.44 -5.34 -16.09
CA SER A 18 -0.14 -3.92 -15.90
C SER A 18 1.35 -3.73 -15.62
N PRO A 19 1.94 -2.58 -15.99
CA PRO A 19 3.36 -2.32 -15.74
C PRO A 19 3.75 -2.49 -14.27
N THR A 20 2.92 -2.03 -13.34
CA THR A 20 3.21 -2.15 -11.90
C THR A 20 3.06 -3.58 -11.39
N ALA A 21 2.09 -4.35 -11.91
CA ALA A 21 1.95 -5.77 -11.58
C ALA A 21 3.15 -6.59 -12.07
N LEU A 22 3.58 -6.38 -13.31
CA LEU A 22 4.76 -7.04 -13.86
C LEU A 22 6.01 -6.67 -13.06
N ARG A 23 6.15 -5.41 -12.67
CA ARG A 23 7.27 -4.97 -11.85
C ARG A 23 7.26 -5.62 -10.47
N CYS A 24 6.08 -5.76 -9.86
CA CYS A 24 5.92 -6.42 -8.56
C CYS A 24 6.37 -7.89 -8.64
N VAL A 25 5.90 -8.63 -9.66
CA VAL A 25 6.28 -10.02 -9.86
C VAL A 25 7.79 -10.16 -10.05
N GLU A 26 8.39 -9.30 -10.87
CA GLU A 26 9.83 -9.27 -11.09
C GLU A 26 10.59 -9.06 -9.78
N LEU A 27 10.16 -8.09 -8.97
CA LEU A 27 10.78 -7.82 -7.67
C LEU A 27 10.69 -9.02 -6.72
N ILE A 28 9.54 -9.70 -6.70
CA ILE A 28 9.36 -10.91 -5.87
C ILE A 28 10.31 -12.01 -6.34
N GLU A 29 10.40 -12.25 -7.65
CA GLU A 29 11.29 -13.25 -8.23
C GLU A 29 12.75 -12.96 -7.93
N ASP A 30 13.13 -11.69 -7.90
CA ASP A 30 14.49 -11.25 -7.59
C ASP A 30 14.82 -11.27 -6.10
N GLY A 31 13.86 -11.64 -5.25
CA GLY A 31 14.06 -11.68 -3.80
C GLY A 31 14.10 -10.33 -3.13
N ALA A 32 13.52 -9.29 -3.75
CA ALA A 32 13.45 -7.96 -3.16
C ALA A 32 12.61 -7.98 -1.87
N PRO A 33 12.88 -7.07 -0.90
CA PRO A 33 12.17 -7.03 0.38
C PRO A 33 10.77 -6.42 0.23
N ILE A 34 9.85 -7.21 -0.31
CA ILE A 34 8.45 -6.84 -0.53
C ILE A 34 7.67 -7.00 0.77
N ALA A 35 6.78 -6.07 1.03
CA ALA A 35 5.87 -6.07 2.17
C ALA A 35 4.50 -5.53 1.75
N LEU A 36 3.53 -5.65 2.64
CA LEU A 36 2.24 -4.97 2.53
C LEU A 36 1.88 -4.40 3.90
N THR A 37 0.80 -3.64 3.98
CA THR A 37 0.30 -3.15 5.26
C THR A 37 -0.93 -3.96 5.69
N ASP A 38 -1.28 -3.86 6.98
CA ASP A 38 -2.51 -4.47 7.51
C ASP A 38 -3.76 -3.91 6.83
N VAL A 39 -3.78 -2.62 6.53
CA VAL A 39 -4.88 -1.99 5.79
C VAL A 39 -4.99 -2.56 4.37
N VAL A 40 -3.86 -2.70 3.68
CA VAL A 40 -3.82 -3.32 2.34
C VAL A 40 -4.33 -4.76 2.40
N LEU A 41 -3.92 -5.53 3.40
CA LEU A 41 -4.44 -6.90 3.58
C LEU A 41 -5.96 -6.90 3.69
N THR A 42 -6.53 -5.98 4.48
CA THR A 42 -7.98 -5.84 4.61
C THR A 42 -8.65 -5.56 3.27
N GLU A 43 -8.10 -4.62 2.50
CA GLU A 43 -8.66 -4.25 1.20
C GLU A 43 -8.62 -5.41 0.20
N ILE A 44 -7.54 -6.17 0.19
CA ILE A 44 -7.42 -7.34 -0.68
C ILE A 44 -8.50 -8.37 -0.33
N LEU A 45 -8.59 -8.72 0.95
CA LEU A 45 -9.48 -9.80 1.41
C LEU A 45 -10.96 -9.42 1.26
N GLN A 46 -11.34 -8.18 1.54
CA GLN A 46 -12.73 -7.75 1.41
C GLN A 46 -13.24 -7.79 -0.04
N GLY A 47 -12.34 -7.71 -1.01
CA GLY A 47 -12.70 -7.73 -2.43
C GLY A 47 -12.96 -9.13 -2.99
N LEU A 48 -12.70 -10.19 -2.22
CA LEU A 48 -12.89 -11.58 -2.65
C LEU A 48 -14.30 -12.07 -2.28
N SER A 49 -14.96 -12.75 -3.22
CA SER A 49 -16.34 -13.19 -3.05
C SER A 49 -16.46 -14.60 -2.46
N SER A 50 -15.42 -15.42 -2.57
CA SER A 50 -15.39 -16.79 -2.10
C SER A 50 -14.61 -16.90 -0.80
N GLU A 51 -15.20 -17.52 0.22
CA GLU A 51 -14.51 -17.78 1.49
C GLU A 51 -13.28 -18.67 1.31
N ARG A 52 -13.35 -19.63 0.41
CA ARG A 52 -12.23 -20.51 0.10
C ARG A 52 -11.06 -19.72 -0.51
N GLU A 53 -11.36 -18.86 -1.48
CA GLU A 53 -10.37 -18.01 -2.12
C GLU A 53 -9.76 -17.03 -1.13
N ALA A 54 -10.59 -16.43 -0.27
CA ALA A 54 -10.12 -15.50 0.75
C ALA A 54 -9.12 -16.17 1.69
N ARG A 55 -9.40 -17.40 2.15
CA ARG A 55 -8.46 -18.13 3.02
C ARG A 55 -7.14 -18.44 2.32
N LEU A 56 -7.20 -18.81 1.03
CA LEU A 56 -6.00 -19.11 0.26
C LEU A 56 -5.15 -17.86 0.05
N VAL A 57 -5.78 -16.76 -0.35
CA VAL A 57 -5.09 -15.48 -0.58
C VAL A 57 -4.50 -14.96 0.73
N GLU A 58 -5.24 -15.04 1.83
CA GLU A 58 -4.72 -14.61 3.14
C GLU A 58 -3.46 -15.38 3.51
N ARG A 59 -3.45 -16.69 3.29
CA ARG A 59 -2.28 -17.53 3.57
C ARG A 59 -1.06 -17.06 2.76
N HIS A 60 -1.25 -16.76 1.48
CA HIS A 60 -0.18 -16.28 0.62
C HIS A 60 0.32 -14.89 1.06
N MET A 61 -0.59 -13.98 1.39
CA MET A 61 -0.24 -12.62 1.79
C MET A 61 0.50 -12.60 3.13
N ARG A 62 0.13 -13.46 4.06
CA ARG A 62 0.79 -13.56 5.37
C ARG A 62 2.23 -14.10 5.28
N ALA A 63 2.64 -14.64 4.14
CA ALA A 63 4.03 -15.05 3.91
C ALA A 63 4.96 -13.84 3.72
N PHE A 64 4.42 -12.67 3.39
CA PHE A 64 5.18 -11.43 3.31
C PHE A 64 5.18 -10.70 4.66
N PRO A 65 6.20 -9.91 4.96
CA PRO A 65 6.16 -8.99 6.09
C PRO A 65 4.96 -8.04 5.98
N ILE A 66 4.29 -7.80 7.10
CA ILE A 66 3.13 -6.92 7.16
C ILE A 66 3.43 -5.77 8.10
N LEU A 67 3.45 -4.54 7.58
CA LEU A 67 3.57 -3.34 8.37
C LEU A 67 2.21 -3.04 9.01
N ARG A 68 2.21 -2.82 10.31
CA ARG A 68 0.98 -2.54 11.05
C ARG A 68 0.91 -1.09 11.48
N LEU A 69 -0.30 -0.60 11.64
CA LEU A 69 -0.57 0.59 12.43
C LEU A 69 -0.31 0.21 13.88
N GLU A 70 0.74 0.77 14.49
CA GLU A 70 1.24 0.28 15.78
C GLU A 70 0.63 0.97 16.99
N SER A 71 0.26 2.26 16.84
CA SER A 71 -0.25 3.05 17.95
C SER A 71 -1.12 4.19 17.44
N LEU A 72 -1.72 4.95 18.38
CA LEU A 72 -2.47 6.16 18.01
C LEU A 72 -1.59 7.18 17.27
N ASP A 73 -0.28 7.15 17.46
CA ASP A 73 0.64 8.04 16.74
C ASP A 73 0.61 7.80 15.25
N ASP A 74 0.42 6.56 14.79
CA ASP A 74 0.26 6.26 13.38
C ASP A 74 -1.04 6.86 12.80
N PHE A 75 -2.12 6.82 13.57
CA PHE A 75 -3.38 7.44 13.17
C PHE A 75 -3.26 8.96 13.13
N SER A 76 -2.58 9.55 14.11
CA SER A 76 -2.28 10.99 14.11
C SER A 76 -1.41 11.39 12.94
N LEU A 77 -0.43 10.56 12.58
CA LEU A 77 0.41 10.77 11.41
C LEU A 77 -0.43 10.74 10.13
N ALA A 78 -1.32 9.76 9.97
CA ALA A 78 -2.21 9.69 8.82
C ALA A 78 -3.05 10.98 8.68
N ALA A 79 -3.59 11.49 9.78
CA ALA A 79 -4.32 12.75 9.79
C ALA A 79 -3.43 13.93 9.40
N GLN A 80 -2.17 13.93 9.84
CA GLN A 80 -1.21 14.98 9.48
C GLN A 80 -0.89 14.95 7.98
N LEU A 81 -0.71 13.76 7.40
CA LEU A 81 -0.48 13.61 5.96
C LEU A 81 -1.66 14.19 5.16
N TYR A 82 -2.88 13.90 5.60
CA TYR A 82 -4.08 14.44 4.98
C TYR A 82 -4.11 15.98 5.04
N ARG A 83 -3.82 16.54 6.22
CA ARG A 83 -3.79 18.00 6.41
C ARG A 83 -2.69 18.67 5.57
N ASN A 84 -1.52 18.03 5.48
CA ASN A 84 -0.42 18.55 4.66
C ASN A 84 -0.84 18.63 3.18
N ALA A 85 -1.50 17.59 2.69
CA ALA A 85 -2.02 17.57 1.33
C ALA A 85 -3.03 18.71 1.11
N ARG A 86 -3.99 18.86 2.02
CA ARG A 86 -5.01 19.91 1.94
C ARG A 86 -4.38 21.31 1.96
N GLN A 87 -3.39 21.54 2.81
CA GLN A 87 -2.67 22.82 2.89
C GLN A 87 -1.90 23.12 1.61
N ALA A 88 -1.42 22.10 0.92
CA ALA A 88 -0.74 22.23 -0.36
C ALA A 88 -1.69 22.30 -1.55
N GLY A 89 -3.00 22.36 -1.32
CA GLY A 89 -4.01 22.40 -2.37
C GLY A 89 -4.25 21.05 -3.05
N VAL A 90 -3.82 19.96 -2.43
CA VAL A 90 -3.99 18.60 -2.96
C VAL A 90 -5.15 17.92 -2.21
N THR A 91 -6.14 17.44 -2.96
CA THR A 91 -7.25 16.69 -2.39
C THR A 91 -6.97 15.20 -2.48
N ILE A 92 -6.94 14.55 -1.33
CA ILE A 92 -6.86 13.10 -1.24
C ILE A 92 -8.27 12.57 -1.02
N GLY A 93 -8.75 11.76 -1.95
CA GLY A 93 -10.15 11.31 -1.95
C GLY A 93 -10.50 10.31 -0.85
N LYS A 94 -9.49 9.64 -0.27
CA LYS A 94 -9.72 8.58 0.71
C LYS A 94 -8.78 8.70 1.90
N THR A 95 -9.34 8.76 3.10
CA THR A 95 -8.58 8.69 4.36
C THR A 95 -7.72 7.43 4.43
N ILE A 96 -8.21 6.32 3.84
CA ILE A 96 -7.51 5.03 3.90
C ILE A 96 -6.14 5.10 3.22
N ASP A 97 -5.98 5.93 2.19
CA ASP A 97 -4.68 6.10 1.53
C ASP A 97 -3.65 6.69 2.49
N CYS A 98 -4.06 7.59 3.36
CA CYS A 98 -3.19 8.14 4.40
C CYS A 98 -2.85 7.11 5.48
N LEU A 99 -3.79 6.19 5.78
CA LEU A 99 -3.53 5.08 6.71
C LEU A 99 -2.55 4.06 6.12
N ILE A 100 -2.57 3.87 4.81
CA ILE A 100 -1.57 3.05 4.11
C ILE A 100 -0.21 3.76 4.10
N ALA A 101 -0.19 5.05 3.84
CA ALA A 101 1.03 5.84 3.75
C ALA A 101 1.74 6.00 5.09
N ALA A 102 1.01 6.10 6.19
CA ALA A 102 1.59 6.36 7.51
C ALA A 102 2.67 5.35 7.94
N PRO A 103 2.45 4.02 7.87
CA PRO A 103 3.51 3.07 8.19
C PRO A 103 4.71 3.17 7.24
N CYS A 104 4.48 3.50 5.97
CA CYS A 104 5.56 3.71 5.01
C CYS A 104 6.43 4.90 5.41
N VAL A 105 5.81 6.01 5.79
CA VAL A 105 6.54 7.21 6.24
C VAL A 105 7.32 6.91 7.53
N ARG A 106 6.68 6.25 8.49
CA ARG A 106 7.32 5.92 9.78
C ARG A 106 8.56 5.06 9.60
N THR A 107 8.51 4.08 8.70
CA THR A 107 9.59 3.11 8.50
C THR A 107 10.58 3.52 7.42
N GLY A 108 10.29 4.55 6.64
CA GLY A 108 11.10 4.94 5.48
C GLY A 108 10.97 4.01 4.28
N ALA A 109 9.95 3.15 4.26
CA ALA A 109 9.69 2.25 3.12
C ALA A 109 9.22 3.04 1.89
N SER A 110 9.51 2.50 0.71
CA SER A 110 8.98 3.02 -0.55
C SER A 110 7.69 2.31 -0.91
N LEU A 111 6.75 3.01 -1.52
CA LEU A 111 5.44 2.47 -1.89
C LEU A 111 5.36 2.26 -3.41
N LEU A 112 5.14 1.02 -3.83
CA LEU A 112 4.81 0.67 -5.22
C LEU A 112 3.28 0.70 -5.36
N HIS A 113 2.77 1.54 -6.26
CA HIS A 113 1.33 1.76 -6.43
C HIS A 113 0.96 2.04 -7.88
N ALA A 114 -0.34 1.98 -8.16
CA ALA A 114 -0.93 2.34 -9.44
C ALA A 114 -2.07 3.37 -9.26
N ASP A 115 -1.98 4.21 -8.22
CA ASP A 115 -2.98 5.24 -7.89
C ASP A 115 -2.31 6.60 -7.81
N THR A 116 -2.74 7.54 -8.65
CA THR A 116 -2.16 8.90 -8.71
C THR A 116 -2.27 9.68 -7.41
N ASP A 117 -3.18 9.33 -6.51
CA ASP A 117 -3.29 9.99 -5.20
C ASP A 117 -2.02 9.83 -4.37
N PHE A 118 -1.33 8.70 -4.48
CA PHE A 118 -0.04 8.52 -3.79
C PHE A 118 1.07 9.38 -4.39
N ASP A 119 1.08 9.58 -5.71
CA ASP A 119 2.02 10.51 -6.33
C ASP A 119 1.77 11.94 -5.81
N ARG A 120 0.51 12.35 -5.72
CA ARG A 120 0.13 13.65 -5.18
C ARG A 120 0.55 13.80 -3.73
N LEU A 121 0.30 12.77 -2.92
CA LEU A 121 0.67 12.76 -1.50
C LEU A 121 2.19 12.87 -1.34
N ALA A 122 2.95 12.21 -2.19
CA ALA A 122 4.41 12.25 -2.16
C ALA A 122 4.99 13.63 -2.48
N THR A 123 4.24 14.50 -3.18
CA THR A 123 4.71 15.87 -3.49
C THR A 123 4.75 16.78 -2.28
N CYS A 124 3.99 16.50 -1.23
CA CYS A 124 3.80 17.38 -0.07
C CYS A 124 4.00 16.69 1.29
N THR A 125 4.52 15.46 1.28
CA THR A 125 4.77 14.67 2.49
C THR A 125 6.08 13.90 2.34
N PRO A 126 6.60 13.30 3.45
CA PRO A 126 7.80 12.45 3.37
C PRO A 126 7.57 11.08 2.70
N LEU A 127 6.39 10.77 2.21
CA LEU A 127 6.13 9.49 1.52
C LEU A 127 7.07 9.33 0.32
N LYS A 128 7.70 8.17 0.25
CA LYS A 128 8.56 7.79 -0.88
C LYS A 128 7.79 6.85 -1.79
N VAL A 129 7.74 7.18 -3.06
CA VAL A 129 7.15 6.32 -4.09
C VAL A 129 8.27 5.49 -4.73
N PHE A 130 8.05 4.19 -4.85
CA PHE A 130 8.97 3.28 -5.55
C PHE A 130 8.78 3.42 -7.06
N ARG A 131 9.90 3.58 -7.77
CA ARG A 131 9.89 3.72 -9.23
C ARG A 131 10.81 2.71 -9.91
#